data_a4f2f4f4b6c83e8d83a56782a97b5781
#
_entry.id   a4f2f4f4b6c83e8d83a56782a97b5781
#
_cell.length_a   1.000
_cell.length_b   1.000
_cell.length_c   1.000
_cell.angle_alpha   90.00
_cell.angle_beta   90.00
_cell.angle_gamma   90.00
#
_symmetry.space_group_name_H-M   'P 1'
#
loop_
_entity.id
_entity.type
_entity.pdbx_description
1 polymer ?
#
loop_
_entity_poly.entity_id
_entity_poly.type
_entity_poly.pdbx_seq_one_letter_code
_entity_poly.pdbx_strand_id
1 'polypeptide(L)'
;IAFAVPTGTVKGFHMAAAHSDSPCFKVKEKPELTVEDHYMRLNTEKYGGMLMSTWFDRPLSVAGRVFVRANGEIVEKLVSVDRDLLVIPNVAIHMNRTANDGMKYMANVDTLPLLGGKESGGILPIVAKAAGVAESDILGSDLFLYCRGEGTLLGENEEYILSPKLDDLECACGCLEGLLNAKESENI
;
A
#
# COMPACT_ATOMS: atom_id res chain seq x y z
N ILE A 1 -13.50 10.81 10.46
CA ILE A 1 -13.83 11.40 11.78
C ILE A 1 -15.19 10.86 12.18
N ALA A 2 -15.26 10.27 13.38
CA ALA A 2 -16.51 9.85 14.02
C ALA A 2 -16.65 10.59 15.36
N PHE A 3 -17.87 10.91 15.76
CA PHE A 3 -18.13 11.60 17.02
C PHE A 3 -19.54 11.31 17.54
N ALA A 4 -19.71 11.41 18.84
CA ALA A 4 -21.00 11.42 19.49
C ALA A 4 -21.22 12.80 20.12
N VAL A 5 -22.45 13.32 20.02
CA VAL A 5 -22.84 14.60 20.63
C VAL A 5 -23.78 14.31 21.79
N PRO A 6 -23.49 14.76 23.01
CA PRO A 6 -24.35 14.54 24.17
C PRO A 6 -25.64 15.35 24.04
N THR A 7 -26.69 14.88 24.69
CA THR A 7 -28.00 15.57 24.74
C THR A 7 -28.01 16.79 25.67
N GLY A 8 -26.99 16.92 26.52
CA GLY A 8 -26.83 18.02 27.50
C GLY A 8 -25.81 19.08 27.11
N THR A 9 -25.44 19.90 28.05
CA THR A 9 -24.41 20.94 27.86
C THR A 9 -23.03 20.28 27.75
N VAL A 10 -22.33 20.52 26.64
CA VAL A 10 -20.95 20.03 26.43
C VAL A 10 -20.01 20.75 27.40
N LYS A 11 -19.31 19.99 28.25
CA LYS A 11 -18.32 20.50 29.22
C LYS A 11 -16.88 20.22 28.82
N GLY A 12 -16.67 19.32 27.87
CA GLY A 12 -15.35 18.93 27.40
C GLY A 12 -15.46 17.93 26.25
N PHE A 13 -14.28 17.50 25.77
CA PHE A 13 -14.17 16.50 24.69
C PHE A 13 -13.22 15.41 25.13
N HIS A 14 -13.64 14.17 24.90
CA HIS A 14 -12.73 13.02 24.94
C HIS A 14 -12.35 12.72 23.49
N MET A 15 -11.04 12.75 23.21
CA MET A 15 -10.52 12.53 21.86
C MET A 15 -9.59 11.35 21.85
N ALA A 16 -9.81 10.44 20.91
CA ALA A 16 -8.88 9.40 20.54
C ALA A 16 -8.48 9.58 19.08
N ALA A 17 -7.22 9.34 18.76
CA ALA A 17 -6.69 9.53 17.42
C ALA A 17 -5.77 8.38 17.05
N ALA A 18 -5.88 7.97 15.80
CA ALA A 18 -5.03 6.99 15.17
C ALA A 18 -4.92 7.33 13.67
N HIS A 19 -3.97 6.73 12.95
CA HIS A 19 -3.87 6.90 11.51
C HIS A 19 -4.30 5.63 10.76
N SER A 20 -4.79 5.78 9.54
CA SER A 20 -5.27 4.66 8.71
C SER A 20 -4.44 4.43 7.45
N ASP A 21 -3.46 5.29 7.19
CA ASP A 21 -2.48 5.10 6.12
C ASP A 21 -1.32 4.22 6.61
N SER A 22 -0.58 3.66 5.65
CA SER A 22 0.61 2.85 5.95
C SER A 22 1.70 3.17 4.95
N PRO A 23 2.97 3.11 5.35
CA PRO A 23 4.07 3.32 4.43
C PRO A 23 4.02 2.35 3.26
N CYS A 24 4.31 2.84 2.07
CA CYS A 24 4.27 2.05 0.84
C CYS A 24 5.17 2.65 -0.25
N PHE A 25 5.21 2.01 -1.41
CA PHE A 25 5.85 2.57 -2.60
C PHE A 25 4.77 3.10 -3.54
N LYS A 26 4.86 4.37 -3.89
CA LYS A 26 4.02 5.02 -4.89
C LYS A 26 4.60 4.81 -6.27
N VAL A 27 3.77 4.41 -7.23
CA VAL A 27 4.14 4.30 -8.64
C VAL A 27 4.21 5.70 -9.23
N LYS A 28 5.32 6.02 -9.90
CA LYS A 28 5.51 7.32 -10.54
C LYS A 28 4.73 7.43 -11.85
N GLU A 29 4.57 8.65 -12.34
CA GLU A 29 3.80 8.96 -13.57
C GLU A 29 4.36 8.30 -14.83
N LYS A 30 5.69 8.17 -14.92
CA LYS A 30 6.39 7.42 -15.98
C LYS A 30 7.10 6.24 -15.35
N PRO A 31 6.39 5.15 -15.12
CA PRO A 31 6.88 4.10 -14.23
C PRO A 31 7.76 3.07 -14.92
N GLU A 32 7.67 2.90 -16.22
CA GLU A 32 8.37 1.84 -16.92
C GLU A 32 9.86 2.13 -17.04
N LEU A 33 10.69 1.21 -16.57
CA LEU A 33 12.15 1.23 -16.68
C LEU A 33 12.63 -0.07 -17.30
N THR A 34 13.18 0.01 -18.50
CA THR A 34 13.88 -1.12 -19.11
C THR A 34 15.28 -1.22 -18.52
N VAL A 35 15.64 -2.40 -18.01
CA VAL A 35 16.93 -2.67 -17.40
C VAL A 35 17.67 -3.73 -18.21
N GLU A 36 18.90 -3.42 -18.61
CA GLU A 36 19.81 -4.28 -19.39
C GLU A 36 19.17 -4.90 -20.65
N ASP A 37 18.18 -4.23 -21.21
CA ASP A 37 17.41 -4.71 -22.37
C ASP A 37 16.74 -6.09 -22.17
N HIS A 38 16.52 -6.50 -20.91
CA HIS A 38 15.95 -7.79 -20.56
C HIS A 38 14.72 -7.69 -19.65
N TYR A 39 14.69 -6.71 -18.77
CA TYR A 39 13.68 -6.62 -17.71
C TYR A 39 12.92 -5.30 -17.75
N MET A 40 11.65 -5.37 -17.39
CA MET A 40 10.80 -4.22 -17.10
C MET A 40 10.65 -4.09 -15.58
N ARG A 41 11.09 -2.95 -15.06
CA ARG A 41 10.89 -2.56 -13.64
C ARG A 41 9.99 -1.34 -13.57
N LEU A 42 9.34 -1.15 -12.43
CA LEU A 42 8.57 0.07 -12.17
C LEU A 42 9.41 1.07 -11.38
N ASN A 43 9.37 2.33 -11.83
CA ASN A 43 9.90 3.45 -11.08
C ASN A 43 8.91 3.84 -9.99
N THR A 44 9.34 3.69 -8.76
CA THR A 44 8.54 3.97 -7.57
C THR A 44 9.25 4.98 -6.68
N GLU A 45 8.50 5.59 -5.81
CA GLU A 45 9.02 6.42 -4.73
C GLU A 45 8.51 5.94 -3.38
N LYS A 46 9.32 6.08 -2.37
CA LYS A 46 8.96 5.73 -1.00
C LYS A 46 7.98 6.75 -0.44
N TYR A 47 6.85 6.28 0.04
CA TYR A 47 5.87 7.05 0.80
C TYR A 47 5.92 6.65 2.28
N GLY A 48 6.17 7.62 3.14
CA GLY A 48 6.25 7.42 4.58
C GLY A 48 7.57 6.78 5.07
N GLY A 49 7.68 6.60 6.37
CA GLY A 49 8.79 5.91 7.03
C GLY A 49 8.54 4.40 7.08
N MET A 50 9.44 3.59 6.52
CA MET A 50 9.28 2.13 6.49
C MET A 50 10.60 1.40 6.65
N LEU A 51 10.53 0.16 7.08
CA LEU A 51 11.61 -0.81 6.96
C LEU A 51 11.59 -1.38 5.54
N MET A 52 12.50 -0.91 4.67
CA MET A 52 12.53 -1.34 3.26
C MET A 52 12.84 -2.83 3.11
N SER A 53 13.61 -3.41 4.02
CA SER A 53 13.98 -4.84 3.99
C SER A 53 12.77 -5.78 4.03
N THR A 54 11.66 -5.37 4.61
CA THR A 54 10.45 -6.20 4.71
C THR A 54 9.68 -6.32 3.41
N TRP A 55 10.06 -5.58 2.37
CA TRP A 55 9.38 -5.58 1.08
C TRP A 55 10.03 -6.52 0.06
N PHE A 56 11.23 -7.00 0.33
CA PHE A 56 11.95 -7.88 -0.59
C PHE A 56 11.37 -9.29 -0.60
N ASP A 57 11.47 -9.95 -1.75
CA ASP A 57 11.13 -11.36 -2.01
C ASP A 57 9.69 -11.74 -1.65
N ARG A 58 8.79 -10.76 -1.67
CA ARG A 58 7.36 -10.95 -1.39
C ARG A 58 6.52 -10.73 -2.64
N PRO A 59 5.42 -11.47 -2.80
CA PRO A 59 4.41 -11.17 -3.80
C PRO A 59 3.79 -9.80 -3.52
N LEU A 60 3.91 -8.91 -4.50
CA LEU A 60 3.35 -7.56 -4.45
C LEU A 60 2.33 -7.37 -5.56
N SER A 61 1.44 -6.42 -5.38
CA SER A 61 0.54 -5.95 -6.40
C SER A 61 0.32 -4.43 -6.28
N VAL A 62 -0.60 -3.91 -7.09
CA VAL A 62 -0.88 -2.48 -7.20
C VAL A 62 -2.35 -2.22 -6.91
N ALA A 63 -2.61 -1.21 -6.09
CA ALA A 63 -3.93 -0.68 -5.83
C ALA A 63 -3.89 0.84 -5.75
N GLY A 64 -5.04 1.49 -5.86
CA GLY A 64 -5.16 2.93 -5.77
C GLY A 64 -6.35 3.44 -6.56
N ARG A 65 -6.16 4.52 -7.30
CA ARG A 65 -7.20 5.12 -8.12
C ARG A 65 -6.67 5.56 -9.49
N VAL A 66 -7.56 5.60 -10.45
CA VAL A 66 -7.34 6.20 -11.76
C VAL A 66 -8.38 7.28 -12.00
N PHE A 67 -7.97 8.34 -12.69
CA PHE A 67 -8.84 9.38 -13.19
C PHE A 67 -9.12 9.11 -14.66
N VAL A 68 -10.39 8.92 -14.99
CA VAL A 68 -10.81 8.53 -16.34
C VAL A 68 -11.74 9.57 -16.94
N ARG A 69 -11.67 9.72 -18.25
CA ARG A 69 -12.64 10.52 -19.01
C ARG A 69 -13.87 9.68 -19.30
N ALA A 70 -15.02 10.07 -18.75
CA ALA A 70 -16.30 9.42 -19.01
C ALA A 70 -17.37 10.48 -19.31
N ASN A 71 -18.04 10.39 -20.45
CA ASN A 71 -19.12 11.30 -20.87
C ASN A 71 -18.76 12.80 -20.81
N GLY A 72 -17.49 13.14 -21.09
CA GLY A 72 -17.01 14.53 -21.05
C GLY A 72 -16.57 15.02 -19.67
N GLU A 73 -16.74 14.22 -18.64
CA GLU A 73 -16.32 14.50 -17.26
C GLU A 73 -15.11 13.68 -16.85
N ILE A 74 -14.42 14.11 -15.79
CA ILE A 74 -13.36 13.36 -15.14
C ILE A 74 -13.96 12.63 -13.94
N VAL A 75 -13.87 11.32 -13.96
CA VAL A 75 -14.38 10.44 -12.91
C VAL A 75 -13.25 9.69 -12.25
N GLU A 76 -13.25 9.62 -10.92
CA GLU A 76 -12.37 8.76 -10.15
C GLU A 76 -12.87 7.32 -10.13
N LYS A 77 -11.98 6.36 -10.36
CA LYS A 77 -12.25 4.93 -10.17
C LYS A 77 -11.18 4.31 -9.29
N LEU A 78 -11.62 3.62 -8.24
CA LEU A 78 -10.74 2.77 -7.45
C LEU A 78 -10.34 1.54 -8.26
N VAL A 79 -9.10 1.13 -8.08
CA VAL A 79 -8.53 -0.03 -8.75
C VAL A 79 -7.72 -0.86 -7.78
N SER A 80 -7.86 -2.18 -7.88
CA SER A 80 -7.01 -3.15 -7.20
C SER A 80 -6.70 -4.29 -8.16
N VAL A 81 -5.43 -4.55 -8.38
CA VAL A 81 -4.98 -5.69 -9.17
C VAL A 81 -4.87 -6.89 -8.24
N ASP A 82 -5.89 -7.75 -8.26
CA ASP A 82 -6.00 -8.88 -7.33
C ASP A 82 -5.27 -10.13 -7.84
N ARG A 83 -3.96 -10.03 -8.02
CA ARG A 83 -3.05 -11.13 -8.32
C ARG A 83 -1.62 -10.78 -7.93
N ASP A 84 -0.76 -11.77 -7.78
CA ASP A 84 0.67 -11.58 -7.66
C ASP A 84 1.20 -10.99 -8.97
N LEU A 85 1.73 -9.79 -8.89
CA LEU A 85 2.10 -9.01 -10.07
C LEU A 85 3.57 -8.65 -10.08
N LEU A 86 4.11 -8.29 -8.94
CA LEU A 86 5.41 -7.66 -8.79
C LEU A 86 6.22 -8.34 -7.70
N VAL A 87 7.54 -8.20 -7.79
CA VAL A 87 8.47 -8.54 -6.71
C VAL A 87 9.60 -7.53 -6.68
N ILE A 88 10.07 -7.16 -5.50
CA ILE A 88 11.35 -6.49 -5.31
C ILE A 88 12.37 -7.58 -5.01
N PRO A 89 13.20 -7.98 -5.98
CA PRO A 89 14.12 -9.08 -5.79
C PRO A 89 15.29 -8.66 -4.91
N ASN A 90 15.66 -9.50 -3.98
CA ASN A 90 16.89 -9.36 -3.22
C ASN A 90 18.07 -9.92 -4.04
N VAL A 91 19.28 -9.67 -3.58
CA VAL A 91 20.48 -10.23 -4.19
C VAL A 91 20.91 -11.52 -3.50
N ALA A 92 21.49 -12.44 -4.27
CA ALA A 92 22.10 -13.63 -3.70
C ALA A 92 23.33 -13.24 -2.85
N ILE A 93 23.57 -13.99 -1.78
CA ILE A 93 24.71 -13.75 -0.87
C ILE A 93 26.07 -13.72 -1.62
N HIS A 94 26.17 -14.44 -2.74
CA HIS A 94 27.37 -14.43 -3.58
C HIS A 94 27.66 -13.07 -4.22
N MET A 95 26.61 -12.25 -4.44
CA MET A 95 26.72 -10.92 -5.02
C MET A 95 26.97 -9.84 -3.96
N ASN A 96 26.61 -10.12 -2.70
CA ASN A 96 26.88 -9.23 -1.57
C ASN A 96 27.16 -10.05 -0.31
N ARG A 97 28.41 -10.40 -0.09
CA ARG A 97 28.83 -11.26 1.03
C ARG A 97 28.68 -10.63 2.40
N THR A 98 28.55 -9.30 2.45
CA THR A 98 28.39 -8.52 3.68
C THR A 98 26.93 -8.13 3.95
N ALA A 99 25.97 -8.67 3.19
CA ALA A 99 24.57 -8.30 3.33
C ALA A 99 24.04 -8.51 4.76
N ASN A 100 24.54 -9.54 5.46
CA ASN A 100 24.14 -9.85 6.84
C ASN A 100 24.79 -8.94 7.90
N ASP A 101 25.81 -8.18 7.54
CA ASP A 101 26.51 -7.25 8.44
C ASP A 101 25.82 -5.88 8.50
N GLY A 102 24.76 -5.70 7.70
CA GLY A 102 23.98 -4.49 7.56
C GLY A 102 23.99 -3.94 6.14
N MET A 103 22.83 -3.70 5.58
CA MET A 103 22.67 -3.14 4.24
C MET A 103 21.98 -1.79 4.29
N LYS A 104 22.61 -0.78 3.64
CA LYS A 104 22.00 0.52 3.42
C LYS A 104 21.27 0.51 2.09
N TYR A 105 19.94 0.43 2.14
CA TYR A 105 19.10 0.48 0.94
C TYR A 105 18.94 1.89 0.40
N MET A 106 19.04 2.01 -0.92
CA MET A 106 18.66 3.20 -1.68
C MET A 106 17.32 2.95 -2.39
N ALA A 107 16.25 3.63 -1.95
CA ALA A 107 14.90 3.36 -2.42
C ALA A 107 14.74 3.44 -3.95
N ASN A 108 15.43 4.37 -4.61
CA ASN A 108 15.38 4.56 -6.05
C ASN A 108 16.28 3.63 -6.88
N VAL A 109 16.95 2.70 -6.23
CA VAL A 109 17.85 1.73 -6.88
C VAL A 109 17.48 0.30 -6.47
N ASP A 110 17.48 0.05 -5.16
CA ASP A 110 17.36 -1.30 -4.62
C ASP A 110 15.91 -1.79 -4.54
N THR A 111 14.94 -0.86 -4.39
CA THR A 111 13.54 -1.22 -4.15
C THR A 111 12.62 -1.04 -5.36
N LEU A 112 13.18 -0.97 -6.58
CA LEU A 112 12.40 -0.90 -7.80
C LEU A 112 11.82 -2.28 -8.14
N PRO A 113 10.49 -2.46 -8.16
CA PRO A 113 9.90 -3.77 -8.36
C PRO A 113 10.03 -4.24 -9.81
N LEU A 114 10.26 -5.52 -9.98
CA LEU A 114 10.22 -6.22 -11.26
C LEU A 114 8.77 -6.45 -11.68
N LEU A 115 8.42 -6.01 -12.88
CA LEU A 115 7.09 -6.22 -13.49
C LEU A 115 7.10 -7.40 -14.47
N GLY A 116 8.17 -7.57 -15.22
CA GLY A 116 8.24 -8.62 -16.24
C GLY A 116 9.49 -8.57 -17.10
N GLY A 117 9.46 -9.29 -18.22
CA GLY A 117 10.48 -9.23 -19.25
C GLY A 117 10.37 -7.94 -20.08
N LYS A 118 11.34 -7.71 -20.96
CA LYS A 118 11.43 -6.56 -21.87
C LYS A 118 10.14 -6.30 -22.67
N GLU A 119 9.48 -7.35 -23.11
CA GLU A 119 8.26 -7.28 -23.92
C GLU A 119 6.99 -7.00 -23.09
N SER A 120 7.13 -6.70 -21.81
CA SER A 120 5.99 -6.31 -20.97
C SER A 120 5.35 -5.03 -21.46
N GLY A 121 4.03 -5.00 -21.57
CA GLY A 121 3.26 -3.82 -22.00
C GLY A 121 3.16 -2.72 -20.94
N GLY A 122 3.89 -2.84 -19.83
CA GLY A 122 3.85 -1.88 -18.75
C GLY A 122 2.68 -2.09 -17.77
N ILE A 123 2.54 -1.15 -16.85
CA ILE A 123 1.52 -1.24 -15.79
C ILE A 123 0.15 -0.75 -16.24
N LEU A 124 0.09 0.18 -17.17
CA LEU A 124 -1.14 0.85 -17.58
C LEU A 124 -2.20 -0.11 -18.15
N PRO A 125 -1.87 -1.04 -19.08
CA PRO A 125 -2.83 -2.04 -19.58
C PRO A 125 -3.44 -2.91 -18.47
N ILE A 126 -2.62 -3.26 -17.49
CA ILE A 126 -3.04 -4.09 -16.34
C ILE A 126 -4.03 -3.33 -15.48
N VAL A 127 -3.71 -2.07 -15.20
CA VAL A 127 -4.56 -1.18 -14.39
C VAL A 127 -5.86 -0.85 -15.11
N ALA A 128 -5.81 -0.55 -16.43
CA ALA A 128 -6.99 -0.29 -17.24
C ALA A 128 -7.95 -1.48 -17.23
N LYS A 129 -7.42 -2.69 -17.39
CA LYS A 129 -8.20 -3.93 -17.30
C LYS A 129 -8.84 -4.10 -15.91
N ALA A 130 -8.11 -3.84 -14.83
CA ALA A 130 -8.63 -3.93 -13.47
C ALA A 130 -9.71 -2.87 -13.18
N ALA A 131 -9.57 -1.67 -13.75
CA ALA A 131 -10.54 -0.59 -13.63
C ALA A 131 -11.77 -0.76 -14.55
N GLY A 132 -11.72 -1.69 -15.52
CA GLY A 132 -12.77 -1.89 -16.52
C GLY A 132 -12.92 -0.69 -17.45
N VAL A 133 -11.79 -0.13 -17.93
CA VAL A 133 -11.75 1.05 -18.83
C VAL A 133 -10.73 0.82 -19.95
N ALA A 134 -10.81 1.63 -21.02
CA ALA A 134 -9.76 1.67 -22.02
C ALA A 134 -8.54 2.47 -21.48
N GLU A 135 -7.34 2.06 -21.87
CA GLU A 135 -6.12 2.77 -21.49
C GLU A 135 -6.14 4.25 -21.92
N SER A 136 -6.68 4.52 -23.11
CA SER A 136 -6.82 5.86 -23.66
C SER A 136 -7.70 6.80 -22.83
N ASP A 137 -8.56 6.26 -21.98
CA ASP A 137 -9.46 7.02 -21.14
C ASP A 137 -8.82 7.42 -19.81
N ILE A 138 -7.70 6.80 -19.45
CA ILE A 138 -6.97 7.11 -18.22
C ILE A 138 -6.18 8.40 -18.42
N LEU A 139 -6.51 9.40 -17.62
CA LEU A 139 -5.87 10.72 -17.63
C LEU A 139 -4.73 10.85 -16.61
N GLY A 140 -4.77 10.03 -15.57
CA GLY A 140 -3.80 10.02 -14.49
C GLY A 140 -4.12 8.94 -13.47
N SER A 141 -3.19 8.71 -12.58
CA SER A 141 -3.34 7.66 -11.56
C SER A 141 -2.61 8.02 -10.27
N ASP A 142 -3.08 7.40 -9.20
CA ASP A 142 -2.49 7.46 -7.87
C ASP A 142 -2.40 6.02 -7.37
N LEU A 143 -1.32 5.34 -7.73
CA LEU A 143 -1.15 3.91 -7.55
C LEU A 143 -0.04 3.61 -6.54
N PHE A 144 -0.27 2.62 -5.72
CA PHE A 144 0.62 2.19 -4.65
C PHE A 144 0.82 0.69 -4.68
N LEU A 145 2.03 0.25 -4.31
CA LEU A 145 2.31 -1.16 -4.10
C LEU A 145 1.71 -1.61 -2.77
N TYR A 146 1.22 -2.83 -2.76
CA TYR A 146 0.82 -3.49 -1.52
C TYR A 146 1.33 -4.94 -1.47
N CYS A 147 1.60 -5.41 -0.25
CA CYS A 147 1.95 -6.80 -0.01
C CYS A 147 0.68 -7.66 -0.03
N ARG A 148 0.71 -8.76 -0.77
CA ARG A 148 -0.43 -9.67 -0.92
C ARG A 148 -0.56 -10.71 0.21
N GLY A 149 0.36 -10.72 1.15
CA GLY A 149 0.25 -11.61 2.31
C GLY A 149 -1.02 -11.35 3.09
N GLU A 150 -1.76 -12.40 3.34
CA GLU A 150 -2.93 -12.36 4.24
C GLU A 150 -2.48 -12.36 5.70
N GLY A 151 -3.35 -11.87 6.59
CA GLY A 151 -3.17 -12.02 8.00
C GLY A 151 -3.32 -13.48 8.44
N THR A 152 -2.56 -13.88 9.44
CA THR A 152 -2.62 -15.24 9.99
C THR A 152 -2.44 -15.22 11.50
N LEU A 153 -2.97 -16.23 12.15
CA LEU A 153 -2.69 -16.51 13.55
C LEU A 153 -1.46 -17.41 13.67
N LEU A 154 -0.66 -17.21 14.69
CA LEU A 154 0.55 -17.99 14.95
C LEU A 154 0.84 -18.06 16.45
N GLY A 155 1.77 -18.95 16.79
CA GLY A 155 2.06 -19.32 18.16
C GLY A 155 1.55 -20.74 18.47
N GLU A 156 1.98 -21.32 19.59
CA GLU A 156 1.57 -22.68 19.98
C GLU A 156 0.05 -22.80 20.18
N ASN A 157 -0.58 -21.70 20.65
CA ASN A 157 -2.03 -21.63 20.92
C ASN A 157 -2.72 -20.57 20.04
N GLU A 158 -2.13 -20.21 18.89
CA GLU A 158 -2.64 -19.18 17.99
C GLU A 158 -2.82 -17.79 18.65
N GLU A 159 -2.01 -17.47 19.65
CA GLU A 159 -2.13 -16.29 20.48
C GLU A 159 -1.59 -15.00 19.83
N TYR A 160 -0.93 -15.11 18.69
CA TYR A 160 -0.37 -13.96 17.98
C TYR A 160 -1.05 -13.75 16.62
N ILE A 161 -1.15 -12.50 16.22
CA ILE A 161 -1.60 -12.10 14.88
C ILE A 161 -0.39 -11.60 14.09
N LEU A 162 -0.15 -12.19 12.93
CA LEU A 162 0.78 -11.66 11.93
C LEU A 162 -0.02 -11.11 10.77
N SER A 163 0.00 -9.81 10.58
CA SER A 163 -0.68 -9.15 9.47
C SER A 163 0.08 -7.91 9.02
N PRO A 164 0.08 -7.56 7.73
CA PRO A 164 0.51 -6.24 7.31
C PRO A 164 -0.42 -5.16 7.87
N LYS A 165 0.11 -3.96 8.09
CA LYS A 165 -0.64 -2.75 8.47
C LYS A 165 -1.31 -2.79 9.86
N LEU A 166 -0.84 -3.63 10.78
CA LEU A 166 -1.29 -3.56 12.17
C LEU A 166 -1.03 -2.15 12.75
N ASP A 167 0.12 -1.59 12.45
CA ASP A 167 0.42 -0.17 12.63
C ASP A 167 -0.12 0.62 11.41
N ASP A 168 -1.21 1.44 11.55
CA ASP A 168 -1.88 1.71 12.82
C ASP A 168 -3.38 1.35 12.77
N LEU A 169 -3.75 0.39 11.92
CA LEU A 169 -5.15 -0.04 11.77
C LEU A 169 -5.71 -0.68 13.05
N GLU A 170 -4.86 -1.26 13.88
CA GLU A 170 -5.26 -1.81 15.19
C GLU A 170 -5.75 -0.69 16.11
N CYS A 171 -4.96 0.40 16.24
CA CYS A 171 -5.38 1.55 17.03
C CYS A 171 -6.59 2.27 16.42
N ALA A 172 -6.66 2.36 15.09
CA ALA A 172 -7.83 2.95 14.42
C ALA A 172 -9.10 2.14 14.70
N CYS A 173 -9.02 0.82 14.68
CA CYS A 173 -10.11 -0.07 15.07
C CYS A 173 -10.47 0.13 16.54
N GLY A 174 -9.48 0.17 17.43
CA GLY A 174 -9.68 0.40 18.85
C GLY A 174 -10.35 1.76 19.15
N CYS A 175 -9.98 2.82 18.45
CA CYS A 175 -10.63 4.12 18.57
C CYS A 175 -12.11 4.06 18.14
N LEU A 176 -12.40 3.39 17.03
CA LEU A 176 -13.76 3.24 16.54
C LEU A 176 -14.62 2.38 17.48
N GLU A 177 -14.13 1.23 17.90
CA GLU A 177 -14.81 0.35 18.83
C GLU A 177 -15.01 1.02 20.19
N GLY A 178 -14.03 1.78 20.67
CA GLY A 178 -14.15 2.58 21.89
C GLY A 178 -15.30 3.60 21.81
N LEU A 179 -15.42 4.30 20.67
CA LEU A 179 -16.54 5.25 20.46
C LEU A 179 -17.90 4.54 20.38
N LEU A 180 -17.98 3.42 19.63
CA LEU A 180 -19.25 2.68 19.45
C LEU A 180 -19.76 2.05 20.75
N ASN A 181 -18.85 1.68 21.65
CA ASN A 181 -19.19 1.06 22.92
C ASN A 181 -19.20 2.05 24.10
N ALA A 182 -18.88 3.31 23.86
CA ALA A 182 -18.92 4.35 24.89
C ALA A 182 -20.34 4.56 25.37
N LYS A 183 -20.51 4.59 26.70
CA LYS A 183 -21.80 4.98 27.30
C LYS A 183 -21.82 6.49 27.44
N GLU A 184 -23.01 7.08 27.25
CA GLU A 184 -23.20 8.49 27.59
C GLU A 184 -22.77 8.73 29.02
N SER A 185 -21.91 9.70 29.26
CA SER A 185 -21.52 10.14 30.57
C SER A 185 -21.84 11.63 30.70
N GLU A 186 -22.18 12.04 31.93
CA GLU A 186 -22.49 13.44 32.23
C GLU A 186 -21.29 14.38 32.05
N ASN A 187 -20.12 13.83 31.80
CA ASN A 187 -18.86 14.58 31.70
C ASN A 187 -18.30 14.71 30.27
N ILE A 188 -19.09 14.31 29.28
CA ILE A 188 -18.73 14.48 27.87
C ILE A 188 -19.41 15.74 27.32
#